data_0a34dffbeacff726b3127fb45e29dd59
#
_entry.id   0a34dffbeacff726b3127fb45e29dd59
#
_cell.length_a   1.000
_cell.length_b   1.000
_cell.length_c   1.000
_cell.angle_alpha   90.00
_cell.angle_beta   90.00
_cell.angle_gamma   90.00
#
_symmetry.space_group_name_H-M   'P 1'
#
loop_
_entity.id
_entity.type
_entity.pdbx_description
1 polymer ?
#
loop_
_entity_poly.entity_id
_entity_poly.type
_entity_poly.pdbx_seq_one_letter_code
_entity_poly.pdbx_strand_id
1 'polypeptide(L)'
;MSPASAASAESARVVSVAAGMEKTDRATPVRDGRHQALAVLIGNWINEGATVATADIPTAAIRTSDVYEWVPGGFFVVHTAFGKIGDTSVGGVSIIGVDGEAYDDTFYDSFGNAHRSRLEIDGDVHRWIGVDGRARCTVTMTDGGMTQVAHHESSVDGVTWTASMDVVLRKVI
;
A
#
# COMPACT_ATOMS: atom_id res chain seq x y z
N MET A 1 -17.40 -50.11 -26.32
CA MET A 1 -18.02 -48.79 -26.14
C MET A 1 -17.09 -47.94 -25.30
N SER A 2 -16.45 -47.00 -25.94
CA SER A 2 -15.36 -46.17 -25.38
C SER A 2 -15.96 -44.86 -24.80
N PRO A 3 -15.52 -44.41 -23.64
CA PRO A 3 -15.88 -43.08 -23.15
C PRO A 3 -14.76 -42.09 -23.55
N ALA A 4 -14.96 -41.38 -24.64
CA ALA A 4 -14.18 -40.20 -24.97
C ALA A 4 -15.17 -39.09 -25.27
N SER A 5 -15.26 -38.12 -24.41
CA SER A 5 -15.74 -36.76 -24.66
C SER A 5 -16.22 -36.06 -23.38
N ALA A 6 -15.30 -35.62 -22.54
CA ALA A 6 -15.62 -34.65 -21.48
C ALA A 6 -14.52 -33.58 -21.26
N ALA A 7 -13.41 -33.61 -22.02
CA ALA A 7 -12.28 -32.69 -21.80
C ALA A 7 -12.30 -31.42 -22.68
N SER A 8 -13.32 -31.24 -23.52
CA SER A 8 -13.34 -30.15 -24.52
C SER A 8 -14.14 -28.89 -24.14
N ALA A 9 -14.87 -28.91 -23.02
CA ALA A 9 -15.77 -27.79 -22.69
C ALA A 9 -15.16 -26.76 -21.72
N GLU A 10 -14.08 -27.06 -21.03
CA GLU A 10 -13.51 -26.18 -19.99
C GLU A 10 -12.47 -25.21 -20.56
N SER A 11 -11.81 -25.57 -21.67
CA SER A 11 -10.82 -24.70 -22.31
C SER A 11 -11.43 -23.53 -23.10
N ALA A 12 -12.71 -23.59 -23.43
CA ALA A 12 -13.41 -22.55 -24.21
C ALA A 12 -13.94 -21.39 -23.36
N ARG A 13 -14.02 -21.55 -22.02
CA ARG A 13 -14.54 -20.48 -21.13
C ARG A 13 -13.52 -19.42 -20.75
N VAL A 14 -12.25 -19.71 -20.79
CA VAL A 14 -11.18 -18.74 -20.42
C VAL A 14 -10.93 -17.73 -21.56
N VAL A 15 -11.22 -18.06 -22.79
CA VAL A 15 -10.99 -17.18 -23.96
C VAL A 15 -12.12 -16.14 -24.13
N SER A 16 -13.30 -16.37 -23.56
CA SER A 16 -14.46 -15.48 -23.74
C SER A 16 -14.41 -14.19 -22.91
N VAL A 17 -13.59 -14.11 -21.86
CA VAL A 17 -13.48 -12.86 -21.06
C VAL A 17 -12.64 -11.79 -21.80
N ALA A 18 -11.74 -12.19 -22.66
CA ALA A 18 -10.92 -11.25 -23.45
C ALA A 18 -11.64 -10.69 -24.71
N ALA A 19 -12.69 -11.36 -25.19
CA ALA A 19 -13.40 -10.97 -26.39
C ALA A 19 -14.49 -9.89 -26.19
N GLY A 20 -14.81 -9.56 -24.93
CA GLY A 20 -15.81 -8.54 -24.58
C GLY A 20 -15.24 -7.15 -24.30
N MET A 21 -13.93 -6.96 -24.44
CA MET A 21 -13.34 -5.62 -24.41
C MET A 21 -13.45 -5.02 -25.82
N GLU A 22 -14.63 -4.50 -26.15
CA GLU A 22 -14.75 -3.58 -27.29
C GLU A 22 -13.68 -2.50 -27.14
N LYS A 23 -12.88 -2.31 -28.19
CA LYS A 23 -12.06 -1.10 -28.38
C LYS A 23 -13.01 0.10 -28.38
N THR A 24 -13.37 0.59 -27.21
CA THR A 24 -13.86 1.95 -27.11
C THR A 24 -12.71 2.84 -27.55
N ASP A 25 -12.99 3.82 -28.39
CA ASP A 25 -12.07 4.85 -28.90
C ASP A 25 -11.65 5.79 -27.74
N ARG A 26 -11.24 5.17 -26.62
CA ARG A 26 -10.79 5.84 -25.42
C ARG A 26 -9.32 6.15 -25.60
N ALA A 27 -8.97 7.43 -25.58
CA ALA A 27 -7.58 7.85 -25.62
C ALA A 27 -6.75 6.98 -24.65
N THR A 28 -5.63 6.44 -25.14
CA THR A 28 -4.74 5.64 -24.30
C THR A 28 -4.34 6.47 -23.10
N PRO A 29 -4.56 6.00 -21.86
CA PRO A 29 -4.16 6.74 -20.67
C PRO A 29 -2.66 7.02 -20.70
N VAL A 30 -2.28 8.23 -20.35
CA VAL A 30 -0.87 8.65 -20.32
C VAL A 30 -0.48 8.90 -18.87
N ARG A 31 0.64 8.31 -18.45
CA ARG A 31 1.23 8.60 -17.15
C ARG A 31 1.82 10.00 -17.14
N ASP A 32 1.64 10.72 -16.06
CA ASP A 32 2.17 12.06 -15.83
C ASP A 32 3.17 12.11 -14.65
N GLY A 33 3.59 13.30 -14.27
CA GLY A 33 4.52 13.51 -13.16
C GLY A 33 4.03 12.95 -11.83
N ARG A 34 2.71 12.86 -11.61
CA ARG A 34 2.13 12.29 -10.37
C ARG A 34 2.42 10.79 -10.29
N HIS A 35 2.28 10.05 -11.38
CA HIS A 35 2.66 8.63 -11.42
C HIS A 35 4.17 8.47 -11.19
N GLN A 36 4.99 9.38 -11.72
CA GLN A 36 6.44 9.33 -11.52
C GLN A 36 6.84 9.58 -10.07
N ALA A 37 6.12 10.43 -9.35
CA ALA A 37 6.38 10.71 -7.93
C ALA A 37 6.26 9.45 -7.04
N LEU A 38 5.41 8.47 -7.42
CA LEU A 38 5.33 7.19 -6.71
C LEU A 38 6.57 6.30 -6.89
N ALA A 39 7.45 6.58 -7.85
CA ALA A 39 8.61 5.73 -8.14
C ALA A 39 9.59 5.64 -6.97
N VAL A 40 9.65 6.62 -6.09
CA VAL A 40 10.52 6.60 -4.90
C VAL A 40 10.15 5.47 -3.94
N LEU A 41 8.88 5.05 -3.91
CA LEU A 41 8.40 3.95 -3.07
C LEU A 41 8.87 2.58 -3.59
N ILE A 42 9.02 2.43 -4.92
CA ILE A 42 9.24 1.13 -5.57
C ILE A 42 10.49 0.43 -5.05
N GLY A 43 10.36 -0.83 -4.70
CA GLY A 43 11.42 -1.72 -4.22
C GLY A 43 11.04 -2.47 -2.96
N ASN A 44 12.05 -3.12 -2.37
CA ASN A 44 11.91 -3.89 -1.14
C ASN A 44 12.45 -3.06 0.03
N TRP A 45 11.75 -3.10 1.15
CA TRP A 45 12.10 -2.35 2.35
C TRP A 45 12.11 -3.25 3.57
N ILE A 46 13.05 -3.03 4.46
CA ILE A 46 13.09 -3.63 5.79
C ILE A 46 12.77 -2.55 6.79
N ASN A 47 11.81 -2.84 7.68
CA ASN A 47 11.25 -1.87 8.59
C ASN A 47 11.55 -2.27 10.03
N GLU A 48 12.10 -1.35 10.79
CA GLU A 48 12.39 -1.51 12.20
C GLU A 48 11.84 -0.31 12.98
N GLY A 49 11.22 -0.58 14.12
CA GLY A 49 10.64 0.47 14.93
C GLY A 49 9.99 -0.06 16.20
N ALA A 50 9.11 0.75 16.74
CA ALA A 50 8.36 0.39 17.94
C ALA A 50 7.02 1.12 18.00
N THR A 51 6.03 0.51 18.65
CA THR A 51 4.82 1.20 19.07
C THR A 51 5.11 2.12 20.25
N VAL A 52 4.37 3.20 20.35
CA VAL A 52 4.44 4.09 21.53
C VAL A 52 3.60 3.47 22.65
N ALA A 53 4.17 3.38 23.85
CA ALA A 53 3.46 2.89 25.03
C ALA A 53 2.27 3.79 25.37
N THR A 54 1.17 3.16 25.80
CA THR A 54 0.04 3.84 26.44
C THR A 54 -0.02 3.46 27.92
N ALA A 55 -1.00 3.99 28.65
CA ALA A 55 -1.17 3.63 30.07
C ALA A 55 -1.38 2.11 30.29
N ASP A 56 -2.03 1.45 29.31
CA ASP A 56 -2.46 0.05 29.43
C ASP A 56 -1.67 -0.91 28.53
N ILE A 57 -0.92 -0.39 27.54
CA ILE A 57 -0.24 -1.20 26.53
C ILE A 57 1.24 -0.81 26.47
N PRO A 58 2.16 -1.74 26.79
CA PRO A 58 3.59 -1.47 26.69
C PRO A 58 4.04 -1.33 25.24
N THR A 59 5.20 -0.70 25.06
CA THR A 59 5.88 -0.67 23.75
C THR A 59 6.13 -2.08 23.21
N ALA A 60 5.90 -2.27 21.92
CA ALA A 60 6.19 -3.48 21.18
C ALA A 60 7.14 -3.19 20.01
N ALA A 61 8.13 -4.05 19.81
CA ALA A 61 9.05 -3.92 18.67
C ALA A 61 8.33 -4.20 17.35
N ILE A 62 8.62 -3.41 16.33
CA ILE A 62 8.14 -3.58 14.96
C ILE A 62 9.29 -4.13 14.11
N ARG A 63 9.05 -5.23 13.42
CA ARG A 63 9.94 -5.83 12.42
C ARG A 63 9.10 -6.35 11.28
N THR A 64 9.05 -5.55 10.21
CA THR A 64 8.26 -5.86 9.03
C THR A 64 9.09 -5.65 7.77
N SER A 65 8.53 -6.05 6.64
CA SER A 65 9.08 -5.79 5.32
C SER A 65 7.97 -5.31 4.42
N ASP A 66 8.28 -4.37 3.55
CA ASP A 66 7.37 -3.88 2.53
C ASP A 66 7.94 -4.13 1.15
N VAL A 67 7.06 -4.45 0.22
CA VAL A 67 7.37 -4.58 -1.20
C VAL A 67 6.43 -3.67 -1.97
N TYR A 68 6.98 -2.76 -2.74
CA TYR A 68 6.23 -1.87 -3.62
C TYR A 68 6.58 -2.18 -5.07
N GLU A 69 5.59 -2.49 -5.89
CA GLU A 69 5.75 -2.85 -7.29
C GLU A 69 4.73 -2.12 -8.17
N TRP A 70 5.15 -1.78 -9.38
CA TRP A 70 4.20 -1.27 -10.36
C TRP A 70 3.26 -2.37 -10.86
N VAL A 71 1.98 -2.09 -10.85
CA VAL A 71 1.02 -2.86 -11.64
C VAL A 71 1.37 -2.67 -13.13
N PRO A 72 1.26 -3.71 -13.99
CA PRO A 72 1.49 -3.56 -15.43
C PRO A 72 0.74 -2.37 -16.02
N GLY A 73 1.46 -1.52 -16.75
CA GLY A 73 0.97 -0.23 -17.25
C GLY A 73 1.45 0.96 -16.43
N GLY A 74 1.81 0.77 -15.15
CA GLY A 74 2.45 1.77 -14.28
C GLY A 74 1.51 2.89 -13.82
N PHE A 75 0.20 2.65 -13.78
CA PHE A 75 -0.79 3.59 -13.27
C PHE A 75 -1.06 3.40 -11.77
N PHE A 76 -0.76 2.21 -11.26
CA PHE A 76 -0.97 1.86 -9.86
C PHE A 76 0.28 1.20 -9.30
N VAL A 77 0.47 1.35 -8.00
CA VAL A 77 1.47 0.63 -7.22
C VAL A 77 0.74 -0.35 -6.32
N VAL A 78 1.16 -1.63 -6.35
CA VAL A 78 0.78 -2.59 -5.33
C VAL A 78 1.82 -2.53 -4.21
N HIS A 79 1.36 -2.48 -2.98
CA HIS A 79 2.17 -2.56 -1.77
C HIS A 79 1.80 -3.81 -0.99
N THR A 80 2.77 -4.61 -0.62
CA THR A 80 2.60 -5.77 0.25
C THR A 80 3.45 -5.58 1.50
N ALA A 81 2.82 -5.67 2.68
CA ALA A 81 3.47 -5.56 3.97
C ALA A 81 3.33 -6.89 4.74
N PHE A 82 4.38 -7.31 5.46
CA PHE A 82 4.33 -8.49 6.33
C PHE A 82 5.42 -8.45 7.40
N GLY A 83 5.16 -9.09 8.53
CA GLY A 83 6.13 -9.18 9.62
C GLY A 83 5.47 -9.36 10.97
N LYS A 84 6.04 -8.70 11.98
CA LYS A 84 5.57 -8.78 13.37
C LYS A 84 5.58 -7.42 14.06
N ILE A 85 4.60 -7.26 14.97
CA ILE A 85 4.57 -6.24 16.00
C ILE A 85 4.51 -6.99 17.34
N GLY A 86 5.59 -6.93 18.13
CA GLY A 86 5.80 -7.84 19.26
C GLY A 86 5.78 -9.29 18.77
N ASP A 87 4.91 -10.10 19.36
CA ASP A 87 4.71 -11.51 18.97
C ASP A 87 3.60 -11.70 17.92
N THR A 88 2.85 -10.65 17.60
CA THR A 88 1.72 -10.72 16.66
C THR A 88 2.21 -10.64 15.23
N SER A 89 1.84 -11.63 14.42
CA SER A 89 2.05 -11.57 12.96
C SER A 89 1.07 -10.58 12.35
N VAL A 90 1.59 -9.69 11.51
CA VAL A 90 0.85 -8.63 10.84
C VAL A 90 1.21 -8.59 9.36
N GLY A 91 0.32 -8.08 8.54
CA GLY A 91 0.57 -7.87 7.12
C GLY A 91 -0.66 -7.36 6.40
N GLY A 92 -0.52 -7.17 5.11
CA GLY A 92 -1.61 -6.73 4.27
C GLY A 92 -1.15 -6.35 2.87
N VAL A 93 -2.08 -5.89 2.09
CA VAL A 93 -1.83 -5.41 0.73
C VAL A 93 -2.59 -4.12 0.50
N SER A 94 -1.99 -3.18 -0.22
CA SER A 94 -2.71 -2.00 -0.70
C SER A 94 -2.49 -1.75 -2.18
N ILE A 95 -3.38 -0.93 -2.75
CA ILE A 95 -3.26 -0.39 -4.08
C ILE A 95 -3.25 1.13 -3.96
N ILE A 96 -2.20 1.73 -4.50
CA ILE A 96 -2.01 3.18 -4.54
C ILE A 96 -2.18 3.66 -5.98
N GLY A 97 -3.02 4.65 -6.18
CA GLY A 97 -3.28 5.25 -7.50
C GLY A 97 -3.51 6.74 -7.43
N VAL A 98 -3.38 7.43 -8.58
CA VAL A 98 -3.65 8.87 -8.68
C VAL A 98 -5.15 9.12 -8.60
N ASP A 99 -5.57 10.01 -7.71
CA ASP A 99 -6.93 10.52 -7.58
C ASP A 99 -6.92 12.06 -7.50
N GLY A 100 -7.26 12.72 -8.59
CA GLY A 100 -7.18 14.18 -8.70
C GLY A 100 -5.76 14.69 -8.48
N GLU A 101 -5.58 15.57 -7.50
CA GLU A 101 -4.28 16.14 -7.11
C GLU A 101 -3.54 15.32 -6.04
N ALA A 102 -4.16 14.26 -5.52
CA ALA A 102 -3.58 13.37 -4.51
C ALA A 102 -3.57 11.92 -4.99
N TYR A 103 -3.34 11.00 -4.06
CA TYR A 103 -3.37 9.56 -4.34
C TYR A 103 -4.35 8.90 -3.38
N ASP A 104 -5.14 7.96 -3.91
CA ASP A 104 -5.97 7.06 -3.10
C ASP A 104 -5.14 5.83 -2.73
N ASP A 105 -5.21 5.40 -1.48
CA ASP A 105 -4.59 4.20 -0.97
C ASP A 105 -5.60 3.41 -0.13
N THR A 106 -5.81 2.14 -0.47
CA THR A 106 -6.67 1.26 0.31
C THR A 106 -5.88 0.04 0.74
N PHE A 107 -5.59 -0.03 2.04
CA PHE A 107 -4.86 -1.13 2.67
C PHE A 107 -5.81 -2.15 3.28
N TYR A 108 -5.65 -3.41 2.90
CA TYR A 108 -6.38 -4.56 3.44
C TYR A 108 -5.45 -5.33 4.36
N ASP A 109 -5.75 -5.34 5.66
CA ASP A 109 -4.90 -5.95 6.68
C ASP A 109 -5.18 -7.44 6.92
N SER A 110 -4.26 -8.10 7.61
CA SER A 110 -4.37 -9.53 7.96
C SER A 110 -5.45 -9.84 9.00
N PHE A 111 -6.14 -8.83 9.53
CA PHE A 111 -7.27 -8.99 10.47
C PHE A 111 -8.62 -8.83 9.78
N GLY A 112 -8.64 -8.62 8.46
CA GLY A 112 -9.85 -8.51 7.65
C GLY A 112 -10.43 -7.09 7.57
N ASN A 113 -9.66 -6.07 7.95
CA ASN A 113 -10.09 -4.69 7.84
C ASN A 113 -9.62 -4.06 6.52
N ALA A 114 -10.34 -3.04 6.07
CA ALA A 114 -9.95 -2.17 4.96
C ALA A 114 -9.77 -0.73 5.48
N HIS A 115 -8.59 -0.19 5.27
CA HIS A 115 -8.22 1.17 5.69
C HIS A 115 -8.01 2.02 4.46
N ARG A 116 -8.85 3.03 4.27
CA ARG A 116 -8.67 3.99 3.18
C ARG A 116 -7.94 5.22 3.67
N SER A 117 -6.95 5.64 2.92
CA SER A 117 -6.21 6.86 3.17
C SER A 117 -5.97 7.65 1.88
N ARG A 118 -5.77 8.95 2.05
CA ARG A 118 -5.27 9.85 1.04
C ARG A 118 -3.77 10.02 1.27
N LEU A 119 -2.97 9.79 0.23
CA LEU A 119 -1.56 10.09 0.25
C LEU A 119 -1.32 11.45 -0.43
N GLU A 120 -0.55 12.29 0.22
CA GLU A 120 -0.03 13.55 -0.31
C GLU A 120 1.49 13.47 -0.39
N ILE A 121 2.08 13.91 -1.49
CA ILE A 121 3.53 13.93 -1.72
C ILE A 121 3.96 15.38 -1.92
N ASP A 122 4.83 15.87 -1.03
CA ASP A 122 5.41 17.20 -1.06
C ASP A 122 6.94 17.09 -0.91
N GLY A 123 7.62 16.99 -2.05
CA GLY A 123 9.05 16.71 -2.07
C GLY A 123 9.39 15.40 -1.35
N ASP A 124 10.25 15.50 -0.33
CA ASP A 124 10.67 14.36 0.48
C ASP A 124 9.69 14.02 1.63
N VAL A 125 8.58 14.74 1.75
CA VAL A 125 7.59 14.51 2.81
C VAL A 125 6.32 13.92 2.21
N HIS A 126 5.98 12.73 2.66
CA HIS A 126 4.78 12.01 2.27
C HIS A 126 3.83 11.90 3.47
N ARG A 127 2.54 12.12 3.25
CA ARG A 127 1.52 12.06 4.31
C ARG A 127 0.39 11.14 3.90
N TRP A 128 0.20 10.06 4.65
CA TRP A 128 -1.00 9.23 4.58
C TRP A 128 -1.99 9.71 5.62
N ILE A 129 -3.20 10.04 5.19
CA ILE A 129 -4.26 10.56 6.05
C ILE A 129 -5.49 9.68 5.87
N GLY A 130 -5.89 8.99 6.93
CA GLY A 130 -7.09 8.16 6.93
C GLY A 130 -8.32 8.99 6.57
N VAL A 131 -9.16 8.48 5.68
CA VAL A 131 -10.36 9.20 5.23
C VAL A 131 -11.39 9.41 6.34
N ASP A 132 -11.30 8.62 7.41
CA ASP A 132 -12.10 8.77 8.64
C ASP A 132 -11.57 9.86 9.59
N GLY A 133 -10.41 10.45 9.28
CA GLY A 133 -9.75 11.48 10.09
C GLY A 133 -9.17 10.96 11.41
N ARG A 134 -8.93 9.64 11.56
CA ARG A 134 -8.51 9.04 12.83
C ARG A 134 -7.10 8.46 12.83
N ALA A 135 -6.46 8.38 11.67
CA ALA A 135 -5.09 7.92 11.53
C ALA A 135 -4.34 8.81 10.57
N ARG A 136 -3.08 9.06 10.84
CA ARG A 136 -2.17 9.70 9.89
C ARG A 136 -0.75 9.16 10.07
N CYS A 137 -0.02 9.16 8.97
CA CYS A 137 1.40 8.83 8.95
C CYS A 137 2.15 9.91 8.18
N THR A 138 3.16 10.48 8.79
CA THR A 138 4.10 11.37 8.09
C THR A 138 5.39 10.61 7.87
N VAL A 139 5.82 10.52 6.62
CA VAL A 139 7.07 9.89 6.21
C VAL A 139 8.00 10.95 5.65
N THR A 140 9.23 10.97 6.13
CA THR A 140 10.30 11.77 5.55
C THR A 140 11.26 10.85 4.82
N MET A 141 11.45 11.08 3.53
CA MET A 141 12.44 10.39 2.71
C MET A 141 13.81 11.00 2.96
N THR A 142 14.81 10.17 3.21
CA THR A 142 16.21 10.59 3.41
C THR A 142 17.15 9.73 2.57
N ASP A 143 18.45 10.04 2.58
CA ASP A 143 19.48 9.31 1.88
C ASP A 143 19.19 9.11 0.37
N GLY A 144 18.65 10.16 -0.28
CA GLY A 144 18.30 10.08 -1.70
C GLY A 144 17.16 9.10 -1.98
N GLY A 145 16.23 8.92 -1.04
CA GLY A 145 15.09 7.99 -1.17
C GLY A 145 15.42 6.55 -0.76
N MET A 146 16.53 6.32 -0.06
CA MET A 146 16.93 4.99 0.42
C MET A 146 16.45 4.69 1.83
N THR A 147 16.04 5.72 2.58
CA THR A 147 15.51 5.61 3.94
C THR A 147 14.22 6.38 4.07
N GLN A 148 13.23 5.78 4.73
CA GLN A 148 11.99 6.42 5.13
C GLN A 148 11.95 6.49 6.66
N VAL A 149 11.65 7.66 7.22
CA VAL A 149 11.37 7.83 8.65
C VAL A 149 9.88 8.11 8.78
N ALA A 150 9.16 7.14 9.30
CA ALA A 150 7.70 7.14 9.41
C ALA A 150 7.27 7.40 10.85
N HIS A 151 6.43 8.41 11.03
CA HIS A 151 5.80 8.77 12.29
C HIS A 151 4.29 8.60 12.16
N HIS A 152 3.72 7.70 12.94
CA HIS A 152 2.30 7.39 12.93
C HIS A 152 1.59 7.97 14.15
N GLU A 153 0.42 8.51 13.91
CA GLU A 153 -0.44 9.08 14.96
C GLU A 153 -1.87 8.59 14.77
N SER A 154 -2.58 8.50 15.88
CA SER A 154 -4.00 8.19 15.91
C SER A 154 -4.78 9.24 16.69
N SER A 155 -6.07 9.35 16.40
CA SER A 155 -6.99 10.25 17.06
C SER A 155 -8.33 9.58 17.31
N VAL A 156 -8.92 9.85 18.49
CA VAL A 156 -10.26 9.38 18.82
C VAL A 156 -11.33 10.37 18.35
N ASP A 157 -11.00 11.66 18.35
CA ASP A 157 -11.91 12.78 18.09
C ASP A 157 -11.66 13.49 16.74
N GLY A 158 -10.57 13.11 16.04
CA GLY A 158 -10.12 13.78 14.81
C GLY A 158 -9.41 15.12 15.02
N VAL A 159 -9.22 15.53 16.27
CA VAL A 159 -8.64 16.84 16.65
C VAL A 159 -7.37 16.65 17.47
N THR A 160 -7.41 15.80 18.49
CA THR A 160 -6.29 15.50 19.37
C THR A 160 -5.53 14.31 18.85
N TRP A 161 -4.24 14.48 18.55
CA TRP A 161 -3.40 13.43 17.95
C TRP A 161 -2.42 12.88 18.96
N THR A 162 -2.28 11.56 18.98
CA THR A 162 -1.35 10.84 19.85
C THR A 162 -0.45 9.95 19.02
N ALA A 163 0.86 10.02 19.27
CA ALA A 163 1.82 9.15 18.62
C ALA A 163 1.46 7.67 18.89
N SER A 164 1.49 6.85 17.86
CA SER A 164 1.14 5.43 17.92
C SER A 164 2.32 4.51 17.63
N MET A 165 3.17 4.86 16.65
CA MET A 165 4.39 4.13 16.36
C MET A 165 5.37 4.97 15.55
N ASP A 166 6.66 4.65 15.71
CA ASP A 166 7.76 5.19 14.92
C ASP A 166 8.49 4.04 14.22
N VAL A 167 8.74 4.21 12.91
CA VAL A 167 9.34 3.16 12.08
C VAL A 167 10.35 3.77 11.13
N VAL A 168 11.49 3.12 10.99
CA VAL A 168 12.48 3.41 9.96
C VAL A 168 12.47 2.29 8.94
N LEU A 169 12.28 2.63 7.68
CA LEU A 169 12.29 1.71 6.56
C LEU A 169 13.58 1.93 5.77
N ARG A 170 14.31 0.87 5.46
CA ARG A 170 15.52 0.93 4.64
C ARG A 170 15.34 0.11 3.39
N LYS A 171 15.61 0.73 2.24
CA LYS A 171 15.53 0.05 0.94
C LYS A 171 16.63 -1.00 0.83
N VAL A 172 16.25 -2.19 0.40
CA VAL A 172 17.17 -3.29 0.10
C VAL A 172 17.61 -3.17 -1.36
N ILE A 173 18.92 -3.20 -1.61
CA ILE A 173 19.52 -3.15 -2.94
C ILE A 173 19.77 -4.57 -3.45
#